data_d7778da8ad655be8653edd0501b0a64e
#
_entry.id   d7778da8ad655be8653edd0501b0a64e
#
_cell.length_a   1.000
_cell.length_b   1.000
_cell.length_c   1.000
_cell.angle_alpha   90.00
_cell.angle_beta   90.00
_cell.angle_gamma   90.00
#
_symmetry.space_group_name_H-M   'P 1'
#
loop_
_entity.id
_entity.type
_entity.pdbx_description
1 polymer ?
#
loop_
_entity_poly.entity_id
_entity_poly.type
_entity_poly.pdbx_seq_one_letter_code
_entity_poly.pdbx_strand_id
1 'polypeptide(L)'
;MKTRFFSSDGLFKKSLAAATALALSSCSLVQYQPLETISKVDLNSGYRLQTALDHKRDADASDMMVILMFSGGGTRAAALGYGVLEELGRQKIWLQGKETRLVDQIDLVYGVSGGSVLAVYFSLYGADTIPSFEQRFLKQNFQRQVAKQVFSFANLPRLSSPEFGRGDLLQEQFESGLFRKTTFGDLAARRKGPFAVISATDMSQGRRLDFTQEYFDPMCLNLSDLPLARAVAASSAVPLLFAPLTLNNNGGNCGYTLPVQIR
;
A
#
# COMPACT_ATOMS: atom_id res chain seq x y z
N MET A 1 3.81 64.90 -34.63
CA MET A 1 3.05 63.87 -33.88
C MET A 1 3.73 62.54 -34.19
N LYS A 2 4.61 62.00 -33.25
CA LYS A 2 5.35 60.75 -33.47
C LYS A 2 4.64 59.64 -32.73
N THR A 3 4.00 58.79 -33.46
CA THR A 3 3.38 57.53 -32.92
C THR A 3 4.48 56.52 -32.65
N ARG A 4 4.68 56.16 -31.37
CA ARG A 4 5.53 55.06 -30.97
C ARG A 4 4.75 53.74 -31.17
N PHE A 5 5.18 52.92 -32.13
CA PHE A 5 4.79 51.53 -32.24
C PHE A 5 5.43 50.76 -31.05
N PHE A 6 4.59 50.28 -30.16
CA PHE A 6 4.97 49.31 -29.13
C PHE A 6 5.18 47.96 -29.80
N SER A 7 6.42 47.48 -29.86
CA SER A 7 6.74 46.14 -30.39
C SER A 7 6.23 45.08 -29.44
N SER A 8 5.17 44.39 -29.86
CA SER A 8 4.57 43.24 -29.15
C SER A 8 5.46 41.99 -29.18
N ASP A 9 6.45 41.94 -30.07
CA ASP A 9 7.34 40.76 -30.24
C ASP A 9 8.26 40.45 -29.06
N GLY A 10 8.64 41.50 -28.32
CA GLY A 10 9.52 41.32 -27.15
C GLY A 10 8.81 40.67 -25.95
N LEU A 11 7.51 40.95 -25.80
CA LEU A 11 6.70 40.39 -24.70
C LEU A 11 6.38 38.91 -24.93
N PHE A 12 6.07 38.57 -26.19
CA PHE A 12 5.74 37.19 -26.58
C PHE A 12 6.94 36.27 -26.49
N LYS A 13 8.14 36.70 -26.86
CA LYS A 13 9.40 35.96 -26.71
C LYS A 13 9.79 35.75 -25.25
N LYS A 14 9.57 36.73 -24.39
CA LYS A 14 9.81 36.61 -22.95
C LYS A 14 8.83 35.66 -22.25
N SER A 15 7.56 35.69 -22.66
CA SER A 15 6.53 34.77 -22.16
C SER A 15 6.78 33.33 -22.59
N LEU A 16 7.21 33.12 -23.85
CA LEU A 16 7.57 31.81 -24.36
C LEU A 16 8.81 31.22 -23.64
N ALA A 17 9.86 32.05 -23.44
CA ALA A 17 11.06 31.64 -22.73
C ALA A 17 10.78 31.30 -21.25
N ALA A 18 9.91 32.07 -20.58
CA ALA A 18 9.49 31.78 -19.22
C ALA A 18 8.66 30.50 -19.12
N ALA A 19 7.76 30.26 -20.08
CA ALA A 19 6.97 29.01 -20.16
C ALA A 19 7.87 27.80 -20.41
N THR A 20 8.88 27.92 -21.28
CA THR A 20 9.85 26.85 -21.56
C THR A 20 10.76 26.59 -20.35
N ALA A 21 11.19 27.60 -19.61
CA ALA A 21 11.98 27.45 -18.39
C ALA A 21 11.17 26.79 -17.28
N LEU A 22 9.87 27.12 -17.12
CA LEU A 22 8.97 26.43 -16.18
C LEU A 22 8.73 24.96 -16.56
N ALA A 23 8.62 24.67 -17.85
CA ALA A 23 8.44 23.29 -18.34
C ALA A 23 9.71 22.44 -18.09
N LEU A 24 10.89 23.02 -18.25
CA LEU A 24 12.18 22.33 -18.00
C LEU A 24 12.47 22.12 -16.52
N SER A 25 11.97 22.99 -15.62
CA SER A 25 12.14 22.82 -14.16
C SER A 25 11.19 21.79 -13.56
N SER A 26 10.16 21.34 -14.27
CA SER A 26 9.22 20.33 -13.78
C SER A 26 9.79 18.90 -13.73
N CYS A 27 10.88 18.63 -14.46
CA CYS A 27 11.54 17.32 -14.46
C CYS A 27 12.26 16.96 -13.16
N SER A 28 12.43 17.89 -12.23
CA SER A 28 13.12 17.66 -10.95
C SER A 28 12.20 17.56 -9.72
N LEU A 29 10.89 17.67 -9.91
CA LEU A 29 9.92 17.77 -8.80
C LEU A 29 9.58 16.43 -8.13
N VAL A 30 9.88 15.30 -8.76
CA VAL A 30 9.64 13.97 -8.22
C VAL A 30 10.88 13.12 -8.47
N GLN A 31 11.46 12.60 -7.38
CA GLN A 31 12.54 11.62 -7.45
C GLN A 31 11.98 10.25 -7.07
N TYR A 32 12.19 9.27 -7.94
CA TYR A 32 11.96 7.88 -7.61
C TYR A 32 12.98 7.45 -6.52
N GLN A 33 12.45 6.95 -5.40
CA GLN A 33 13.28 6.34 -4.37
C GLN A 33 13.10 4.80 -4.46
N PRO A 34 14.10 4.07 -4.98
CA PRO A 34 14.07 2.62 -5.01
C PRO A 34 14.08 2.08 -3.58
N LEU A 35 13.49 0.91 -3.39
CA LEU A 35 13.64 0.18 -2.13
C LEU A 35 15.09 -0.18 -1.89
N GLU A 36 15.50 -0.18 -0.61
CA GLU A 36 16.81 -0.68 -0.22
C GLU A 36 17.01 -2.13 -0.64
N THR A 37 18.24 -2.44 -1.03
CA THR A 37 18.64 -3.81 -1.36
C THR A 37 19.18 -4.50 -0.12
N ILE A 38 18.88 -5.80 0.00
CA ILE A 38 19.52 -6.65 1.01
C ILE A 38 20.77 -7.31 0.41
N SER A 39 21.86 -7.38 1.17
CA SER A 39 23.09 -8.04 0.78
C SER A 39 23.07 -9.55 1.07
N LYS A 40 22.18 -9.99 1.96
CA LYS A 40 21.99 -11.39 2.34
C LYS A 40 20.55 -11.59 2.81
N VAL A 41 19.97 -12.74 2.45
CA VAL A 41 18.66 -13.15 2.98
C VAL A 41 18.82 -13.59 4.43
N ASP A 42 18.01 -13.00 5.32
CA ASP A 42 17.87 -13.40 6.71
C ASP A 42 16.43 -13.86 6.96
N LEU A 43 16.25 -15.16 7.22
CA LEU A 43 14.93 -15.76 7.42
C LEU A 43 14.26 -15.34 8.73
N ASN A 44 15.01 -14.74 9.66
CA ASN A 44 14.50 -14.30 10.97
C ASN A 44 14.16 -12.81 10.99
N SER A 45 14.38 -12.08 9.89
CA SER A 45 14.17 -10.64 9.82
C SER A 45 13.13 -10.24 8.75
N GLY A 46 12.56 -9.04 8.91
CA GLY A 46 11.57 -8.48 7.99
C GLY A 46 10.13 -8.93 8.29
N TYR A 47 9.20 -8.45 7.47
CA TYR A 47 7.77 -8.75 7.59
C TYR A 47 7.45 -10.10 6.96
N ARG A 48 7.60 -11.19 7.74
CA ARG A 48 7.51 -12.58 7.27
C ARG A 48 6.27 -13.29 7.78
N LEU A 49 5.57 -13.95 6.87
CA LEU A 49 4.42 -14.77 7.20
C LEU A 49 4.82 -15.99 8.02
N GLN A 50 5.90 -16.67 7.63
CA GLN A 50 6.36 -17.86 8.35
C GLN A 50 6.70 -17.55 9.80
N THR A 51 7.44 -16.46 10.05
CA THR A 51 7.78 -16.03 11.42
C THR A 51 6.53 -15.71 12.24
N ALA A 52 5.52 -15.08 11.63
CA ALA A 52 4.26 -14.77 12.31
C ALA A 52 3.48 -16.04 12.70
N LEU A 53 3.47 -17.05 11.83
CA LEU A 53 2.83 -18.34 12.09
C LEU A 53 3.58 -19.14 13.16
N ASP A 54 4.91 -19.13 13.16
CA ASP A 54 5.73 -19.81 14.14
C ASP A 54 5.54 -19.18 15.54
N HIS A 55 5.57 -17.85 15.63
CA HIS A 55 5.29 -17.16 16.90
C HIS A 55 3.89 -17.48 17.46
N LYS A 56 2.89 -17.59 16.59
CA LYS A 56 1.56 -17.98 17.04
C LYS A 56 1.56 -19.40 17.61
N ARG A 57 2.12 -20.35 16.88
CA ARG A 57 2.19 -21.76 17.31
C ARG A 57 2.89 -21.91 18.65
N ASP A 58 3.93 -21.11 18.91
CA ASP A 58 4.68 -21.16 20.16
C ASP A 58 3.93 -20.45 21.32
N ALA A 59 3.13 -19.44 21.03
CA ALA A 59 2.43 -18.63 22.03
C ALA A 59 1.04 -19.18 22.39
N ASP A 60 0.42 -19.95 21.51
CA ASP A 60 -0.97 -20.37 21.64
C ASP A 60 -1.09 -21.89 21.63
N ALA A 61 -1.47 -22.45 22.79
CA ALA A 61 -1.80 -23.86 22.92
C ALA A 61 -3.14 -24.25 22.27
N SER A 62 -3.83 -23.30 21.59
CA SER A 62 -5.04 -23.59 20.83
C SER A 62 -4.70 -24.14 19.45
N ASP A 63 -5.34 -25.24 19.07
CA ASP A 63 -5.24 -25.82 17.73
C ASP A 63 -6.06 -25.03 16.66
N MET A 64 -6.60 -23.86 17.03
CA MET A 64 -7.44 -23.04 16.17
C MET A 64 -6.63 -21.95 15.47
N MET A 65 -6.71 -21.90 14.14
CA MET A 65 -6.22 -20.79 13.32
C MET A 65 -7.39 -20.14 12.59
N VAL A 66 -7.55 -18.84 12.77
CA VAL A 66 -8.61 -18.05 12.11
C VAL A 66 -8.02 -17.15 11.05
N ILE A 67 -8.41 -17.38 9.81
CA ILE A 67 -7.94 -16.62 8.65
C ILE A 67 -9.13 -15.93 7.99
N LEU A 68 -9.03 -14.62 7.75
CA LEU A 68 -10.01 -13.88 6.96
C LEU A 68 -9.42 -13.47 5.61
N MET A 69 -10.23 -13.55 4.58
CA MET A 69 -9.86 -13.15 3.22
C MET A 69 -10.83 -12.07 2.72
N PHE A 70 -10.34 -10.86 2.54
CA PHE A 70 -11.11 -9.73 2.04
C PHE A 70 -10.90 -9.56 0.53
N SER A 71 -11.92 -9.78 -0.25
CA SER A 71 -11.88 -9.64 -1.71
C SER A 71 -11.75 -8.19 -2.17
N GLY A 72 -11.33 -8.01 -3.43
CA GLY A 72 -11.41 -6.73 -4.12
C GLY A 72 -12.85 -6.29 -4.38
N GLY A 73 -13.03 -5.02 -4.75
CA GLY A 73 -14.35 -4.44 -5.06
C GLY A 73 -14.53 -3.01 -4.49
N GLY A 74 -13.42 -2.33 -4.22
CA GLY A 74 -13.41 -0.93 -3.74
C GLY A 74 -14.03 -0.78 -2.36
N THR A 75 -14.62 0.37 -2.10
CA THR A 75 -15.22 0.70 -0.80
C THR A 75 -16.34 -0.28 -0.39
N ARG A 76 -17.06 -0.86 -1.36
CA ARG A 76 -18.13 -1.83 -1.08
C ARG A 76 -17.60 -3.13 -0.47
N ALA A 77 -16.50 -3.65 -1.01
CA ALA A 77 -15.87 -4.85 -0.45
C ALA A 77 -15.30 -4.59 0.94
N ALA A 78 -14.66 -3.41 1.13
CA ALA A 78 -14.20 -2.98 2.45
C ALA A 78 -15.35 -2.85 3.46
N ALA A 79 -16.52 -2.33 3.04
CA ALA A 79 -17.70 -2.20 3.90
C ALA A 79 -18.27 -3.57 4.29
N LEU A 80 -18.34 -4.52 3.35
CA LEU A 80 -18.77 -5.89 3.67
C LEU A 80 -17.83 -6.55 4.69
N GLY A 81 -16.51 -6.48 4.44
CA GLY A 81 -15.51 -7.02 5.36
C GLY A 81 -15.56 -6.34 6.74
N TYR A 82 -15.78 -5.03 6.77
CA TYR A 82 -15.96 -4.29 8.01
C TYR A 82 -17.19 -4.78 8.81
N GLY A 83 -18.33 -5.00 8.15
CA GLY A 83 -19.51 -5.58 8.79
C GLY A 83 -19.26 -6.97 9.38
N VAL A 84 -18.43 -7.78 8.71
CA VAL A 84 -17.98 -9.08 9.26
C VAL A 84 -17.17 -8.87 10.52
N LEU A 85 -16.21 -7.92 10.53
CA LEU A 85 -15.41 -7.63 11.74
C LEU A 85 -16.28 -7.10 12.89
N GLU A 86 -17.29 -6.28 12.60
CA GLU A 86 -18.25 -5.82 13.62
C GLU A 86 -18.99 -6.98 14.25
N GLU A 87 -19.47 -7.93 13.44
CA GLU A 87 -20.19 -9.10 13.96
C GLU A 87 -19.26 -10.00 14.77
N LEU A 88 -18.05 -10.30 14.26
CA LEU A 88 -17.05 -11.07 15.00
C LEU A 88 -16.65 -10.39 16.33
N GLY A 89 -16.71 -9.06 16.38
CA GLY A 89 -16.49 -8.28 17.61
C GLY A 89 -17.60 -8.42 18.64
N ARG A 90 -18.83 -8.74 18.21
CA ARG A 90 -19.99 -8.99 19.11
C ARG A 90 -20.03 -10.44 19.59
N GLN A 91 -19.50 -11.38 18.79
CA GLN A 91 -19.49 -12.79 19.09
C GLN A 91 -18.43 -13.13 20.14
N LYS A 92 -18.82 -13.88 21.16
CA LYS A 92 -17.95 -14.36 22.21
C LYS A 92 -17.88 -15.89 22.17
N ILE A 93 -16.69 -16.40 22.40
CA ILE A 93 -16.41 -17.81 22.50
C ILE A 93 -15.67 -18.11 23.80
N TRP A 94 -15.81 -19.33 24.31
CA TRP A 94 -15.00 -19.85 25.39
C TRP A 94 -13.78 -20.56 24.81
N LEU A 95 -12.59 -20.00 25.10
CA LEU A 95 -11.33 -20.58 24.65
C LEU A 95 -10.42 -20.72 25.86
N GLN A 96 -9.91 -21.91 26.11
CA GLN A 96 -9.01 -22.23 27.24
C GLN A 96 -9.56 -21.74 28.61
N GLY A 97 -10.86 -21.89 28.84
CA GLY A 97 -11.52 -21.47 30.08
C GLY A 97 -11.75 -19.97 30.25
N LYS A 98 -11.51 -19.17 29.20
CA LYS A 98 -11.72 -17.72 29.21
C LYS A 98 -12.71 -17.30 28.11
N GLU A 99 -13.65 -16.42 28.45
CA GLU A 99 -14.50 -15.77 27.46
C GLU A 99 -13.68 -14.75 26.67
N THR A 100 -13.69 -14.84 25.33
CA THR A 100 -12.96 -13.96 24.44
C THR A 100 -13.81 -13.59 23.23
N ARG A 101 -13.58 -12.43 22.64
CA ARG A 101 -14.26 -12.03 21.39
C ARG A 101 -13.64 -12.78 20.21
N LEU A 102 -14.45 -13.21 19.26
CA LEU A 102 -13.98 -13.94 18.11
C LEU A 102 -13.06 -13.08 17.20
N VAL A 103 -13.27 -11.76 17.16
CA VAL A 103 -12.41 -10.82 16.42
C VAL A 103 -10.97 -10.79 16.93
N ASP A 104 -10.76 -11.03 18.24
CA ASP A 104 -9.42 -11.05 18.87
C ASP A 104 -8.67 -12.36 18.59
N GLN A 105 -9.34 -13.35 18.01
CA GLN A 105 -8.78 -14.66 17.66
C GLN A 105 -8.38 -14.78 16.20
N ILE A 106 -8.47 -13.70 15.44
CA ILE A 106 -8.06 -13.69 14.05
C ILE A 106 -6.53 -13.59 13.99
N ASP A 107 -5.90 -14.53 13.30
CA ASP A 107 -4.44 -14.67 13.21
C ASP A 107 -3.88 -14.02 11.95
N LEU A 108 -4.62 -14.18 10.85
CA LEU A 108 -4.15 -13.81 9.54
C LEU A 108 -5.29 -13.18 8.75
N VAL A 109 -4.98 -12.09 8.05
CA VAL A 109 -5.90 -11.45 7.11
C VAL A 109 -5.23 -11.28 5.76
N TYR A 110 -5.90 -11.74 4.71
CA TYR A 110 -5.54 -11.43 3.33
C TYR A 110 -6.43 -10.33 2.78
N GLY A 111 -5.87 -9.45 1.98
CA GLY A 111 -6.63 -8.39 1.34
C GLY A 111 -6.19 -8.09 -0.08
N VAL A 112 -7.16 -7.86 -0.96
CA VAL A 112 -6.96 -7.41 -2.34
C VAL A 112 -7.72 -6.11 -2.55
N SER A 113 -7.07 -5.08 -3.15
CA SER A 113 -7.72 -3.81 -3.48
C SER A 113 -8.44 -3.18 -2.28
N GLY A 114 -9.75 -2.89 -2.37
CA GLY A 114 -10.53 -2.39 -1.24
C GLY A 114 -10.46 -3.26 0.02
N GLY A 115 -10.35 -4.58 -0.15
CA GLY A 115 -10.12 -5.51 0.96
C GLY A 115 -8.74 -5.36 1.60
N SER A 116 -7.71 -4.98 0.85
CA SER A 116 -6.38 -4.71 1.42
C SER A 116 -6.35 -3.48 2.31
N VAL A 117 -7.18 -2.47 2.00
CA VAL A 117 -7.35 -1.29 2.86
C VAL A 117 -7.82 -1.70 4.25
N LEU A 118 -8.85 -2.54 4.32
CA LEU A 118 -9.39 -3.04 5.59
C LEU A 118 -8.41 -3.97 6.29
N ALA A 119 -7.78 -4.91 5.56
CA ALA A 119 -6.83 -5.87 6.12
C ALA A 119 -5.67 -5.17 6.84
N VAL A 120 -5.04 -4.19 6.18
CA VAL A 120 -3.92 -3.43 6.75
C VAL A 120 -4.38 -2.55 7.91
N TYR A 121 -5.53 -1.90 7.78
CA TYR A 121 -6.08 -1.09 8.84
C TYR A 121 -6.37 -1.93 10.09
N PHE A 122 -6.95 -3.11 9.91
CA PHE A 122 -7.22 -4.04 11.00
C PHE A 122 -5.92 -4.59 11.63
N SER A 123 -4.91 -4.88 10.82
CA SER A 123 -3.59 -5.30 11.34
C SER A 123 -2.96 -4.20 12.21
N LEU A 124 -3.02 -2.93 11.79
CA LEU A 124 -2.47 -1.80 12.55
C LEU A 124 -3.19 -1.56 13.87
N TYR A 125 -4.51 -1.57 13.85
CA TYR A 125 -5.34 -1.05 14.95
C TYR A 125 -6.06 -2.15 15.74
N GLY A 126 -6.05 -3.41 15.28
CA GLY A 126 -6.76 -4.51 15.94
C GLY A 126 -8.25 -4.20 16.09
N ALA A 127 -8.79 -4.48 17.27
CA ALA A 127 -10.20 -4.22 17.57
C ALA A 127 -10.61 -2.74 17.53
N ASP A 128 -9.65 -1.80 17.65
CA ASP A 128 -9.91 -0.36 17.48
C ASP A 128 -10.33 0.01 16.03
N THR A 129 -10.22 -0.93 15.09
CA THR A 129 -10.74 -0.80 13.74
C THR A 129 -12.25 -0.59 13.74
N ILE A 130 -12.98 -1.33 14.57
CA ILE A 130 -14.45 -1.32 14.60
C ILE A 130 -15.00 0.09 14.83
N PRO A 131 -14.58 0.88 15.84
CA PRO A 131 -15.11 2.23 16.03
C PRO A 131 -14.55 3.27 15.05
N SER A 132 -13.43 3.02 14.37
CA SER A 132 -12.69 4.06 13.65
C SER A 132 -12.74 3.98 12.14
N PHE A 133 -12.78 2.80 11.54
CA PHE A 133 -12.66 2.59 10.10
C PHE A 133 -13.84 3.18 9.32
N GLU A 134 -15.05 3.05 9.86
CA GLU A 134 -16.25 3.61 9.24
C GLU A 134 -16.11 5.12 9.00
N GLN A 135 -15.66 5.86 10.01
CA GLN A 135 -15.51 7.32 9.92
C GLN A 135 -14.34 7.72 9.04
N ARG A 136 -13.21 6.99 9.13
CA ARG A 136 -11.98 7.35 8.42
C ARG A 136 -11.96 6.93 6.97
N PHE A 137 -12.73 5.91 6.59
CA PHE A 137 -12.73 5.39 5.24
C PHE A 137 -14.13 5.28 4.62
N LEU A 138 -15.06 4.55 5.24
CA LEU A 138 -16.33 4.22 4.60
C LEU A 138 -17.23 5.46 4.40
N LYS A 139 -17.22 6.39 5.35
CA LYS A 139 -17.98 7.66 5.26
C LYS A 139 -17.25 8.75 4.46
N GLN A 140 -16.02 8.50 4.02
CA GLN A 140 -15.29 9.42 3.15
C GLN A 140 -15.62 9.16 1.69
N ASN A 141 -15.83 10.23 0.91
CA ASN A 141 -15.98 10.07 -0.53
C ASN A 141 -14.60 9.96 -1.20
N PHE A 142 -13.94 8.83 -0.93
CA PHE A 142 -12.57 8.57 -1.35
C PHE A 142 -12.38 8.66 -2.87
N GLN A 143 -13.33 8.12 -3.64
CA GLN A 143 -13.29 8.18 -5.10
C GLN A 143 -13.34 9.62 -5.63
N ARG A 144 -14.19 10.45 -5.04
CA ARG A 144 -14.27 11.88 -5.42
C ARG A 144 -12.99 12.63 -5.06
N GLN A 145 -12.36 12.30 -3.93
CA GLN A 145 -11.10 12.91 -3.51
C GLN A 145 -9.97 12.57 -4.49
N VAL A 146 -9.81 11.29 -4.86
CA VAL A 146 -8.84 10.86 -5.87
C VAL A 146 -9.11 11.53 -7.22
N ALA A 147 -10.37 11.56 -7.68
CA ALA A 147 -10.72 12.22 -8.93
C ALA A 147 -10.37 13.73 -8.92
N LYS A 148 -10.65 14.44 -7.81
CA LYS A 148 -10.27 15.85 -7.66
C LYS A 148 -8.76 16.04 -7.73
N GLN A 149 -7.96 15.15 -7.16
CA GLN A 149 -6.50 15.24 -7.22
C GLN A 149 -5.99 15.03 -8.65
N VAL A 150 -6.52 14.05 -9.37
CA VAL A 150 -6.15 13.76 -10.77
C VAL A 150 -6.44 14.96 -11.69
N PHE A 151 -7.56 15.64 -11.48
CA PHE A 151 -7.96 16.80 -12.29
C PHE A 151 -7.54 18.15 -11.70
N SER A 152 -6.71 18.16 -10.65
CA SER A 152 -6.19 19.40 -10.06
C SER A 152 -5.08 20.01 -10.93
N PHE A 153 -5.19 21.28 -11.24
CA PHE A 153 -4.14 22.03 -11.93
C PHE A 153 -2.79 22.01 -11.17
N ALA A 154 -2.82 21.91 -9.85
CA ALA A 154 -1.63 21.81 -9.03
C ALA A 154 -0.85 20.51 -9.25
N ASN A 155 -1.51 19.43 -9.68
CA ASN A 155 -0.88 18.13 -9.92
C ASN A 155 -0.46 17.93 -11.40
N LEU A 156 -0.89 18.79 -12.31
CA LEU A 156 -0.52 18.69 -13.72
C LEU A 156 1.00 18.62 -13.96
N PRO A 157 1.84 19.47 -13.34
CA PRO A 157 3.29 19.37 -13.51
C PRO A 157 3.87 18.05 -12.99
N ARG A 158 3.32 17.52 -11.90
CA ARG A 158 3.76 16.24 -11.31
C ARG A 158 3.35 15.06 -12.18
N LEU A 159 2.13 15.07 -12.71
CA LEU A 159 1.60 14.03 -13.61
C LEU A 159 2.26 14.02 -14.99
N SER A 160 2.97 15.09 -15.37
CA SER A 160 3.79 15.12 -16.59
C SER A 160 5.18 14.52 -16.39
N SER A 161 5.59 14.24 -15.14
CA SER A 161 6.83 13.52 -14.84
C SER A 161 6.68 12.03 -15.17
N PRO A 162 7.68 11.40 -15.81
CA PRO A 162 7.66 9.95 -16.05
C PRO A 162 7.70 9.12 -14.77
N GLU A 163 8.14 9.72 -13.65
CA GLU A 163 8.32 9.06 -12.35
C GLU A 163 7.09 9.20 -11.43
N PHE A 164 6.08 9.98 -11.83
CA PHE A 164 4.89 10.22 -11.02
C PHE A 164 3.61 9.99 -11.81
N GLY A 165 2.75 9.16 -11.28
CA GLY A 165 1.51 8.79 -11.93
C GLY A 165 0.29 8.86 -11.02
N ARG A 166 -0.86 8.47 -11.56
CA ARG A 166 -2.10 8.40 -10.78
C ARG A 166 -2.04 7.40 -9.63
N GLY A 167 -1.18 6.38 -9.72
CA GLY A 167 -0.91 5.43 -8.63
C GLY A 167 -0.28 6.11 -7.42
N ASP A 168 0.61 7.07 -7.64
CA ASP A 168 1.25 7.83 -6.56
C ASP A 168 0.27 8.80 -5.90
N LEU A 169 -0.66 9.40 -6.63
CA LEU A 169 -1.77 10.17 -6.04
C LEU A 169 -2.68 9.30 -5.17
N LEU A 170 -2.93 8.06 -5.58
CA LEU A 170 -3.69 7.11 -4.78
C LEU A 170 -2.95 6.74 -3.48
N GLN A 171 -1.63 6.52 -3.56
CA GLN A 171 -0.78 6.33 -2.40
C GLN A 171 -0.87 7.51 -1.43
N GLU A 172 -0.67 8.75 -1.91
CA GLU A 172 -0.76 9.96 -1.09
C GLU A 172 -2.11 10.09 -0.38
N GLN A 173 -3.19 9.69 -1.06
CA GLN A 173 -4.52 9.68 -0.45
C GLN A 173 -4.63 8.67 0.69
N PHE A 174 -4.08 7.46 0.53
CA PHE A 174 -4.03 6.47 1.60
C PHE A 174 -3.11 6.90 2.75
N GLU A 175 -1.99 7.53 2.45
CA GLU A 175 -1.08 8.07 3.47
C GLU A 175 -1.76 9.15 4.31
N SER A 176 -2.38 10.14 3.68
CA SER A 176 -3.01 11.25 4.38
C SER A 176 -4.23 10.84 5.19
N GLY A 177 -5.03 9.91 4.66
CA GLY A 177 -6.30 9.50 5.26
C GLY A 177 -6.21 8.39 6.31
N LEU A 178 -5.36 7.37 6.08
CA LEU A 178 -5.43 6.10 6.80
C LEU A 178 -4.12 5.67 7.44
N PHE A 179 -3.04 5.60 6.64
CA PHE A 179 -1.82 4.90 7.05
C PHE A 179 -0.69 5.83 7.45
N ARG A 180 -0.82 7.13 7.16
CA ARG A 180 0.29 8.09 7.29
C ARG A 180 1.51 7.54 6.53
N LYS A 181 2.71 7.76 7.02
CA LYS A 181 3.95 7.22 6.44
C LYS A 181 4.37 5.88 7.06
N THR A 182 3.40 5.09 7.54
CA THR A 182 3.67 3.79 8.18
C THR A 182 4.19 2.80 7.14
N THR A 183 5.27 2.08 7.48
CA THR A 183 5.92 1.08 6.63
C THR A 183 5.62 -0.34 7.08
N PHE A 184 6.08 -1.34 6.31
CA PHE A 184 6.01 -2.74 6.73
C PHE A 184 6.89 -3.04 7.95
N GLY A 185 8.02 -2.35 8.11
CA GLY A 185 8.84 -2.42 9.33
C GLY A 185 8.09 -1.94 10.56
N ASP A 186 7.36 -0.83 10.42
CA ASP A 186 6.46 -0.35 11.47
C ASP A 186 5.36 -1.35 11.80
N LEU A 187 4.76 -1.97 10.78
CA LEU A 187 3.71 -2.96 10.95
C LEU A 187 4.26 -4.21 11.65
N ALA A 188 5.46 -4.67 11.28
CA ALA A 188 6.12 -5.79 11.95
C ALA A 188 6.33 -5.52 13.44
N ALA A 189 6.77 -4.29 13.78
CA ALA A 189 7.15 -3.92 15.14
C ALA A 189 5.96 -3.63 16.08
N ARG A 190 4.84 -3.12 15.55
CA ARG A 190 3.79 -2.50 16.40
C ARG A 190 2.35 -2.78 15.99
N ARG A 191 2.09 -3.79 15.16
CA ARG A 191 0.71 -4.18 14.87
C ARG A 191 -0.04 -4.59 16.13
N LYS A 192 -1.31 -4.24 16.20
CA LYS A 192 -2.21 -4.61 17.30
C LYS A 192 -3.17 -5.75 16.92
N GLY A 193 -3.31 -5.99 15.63
CA GLY A 193 -4.20 -7.00 15.06
C GLY A 193 -3.43 -8.15 14.41
N PRO A 194 -4.13 -8.93 13.56
CA PRO A 194 -3.57 -10.09 12.87
C PRO A 194 -2.45 -9.72 11.91
N PHE A 195 -1.68 -10.72 11.46
CA PHE A 195 -0.75 -10.52 10.36
C PHE A 195 -1.53 -10.25 9.06
N ALA A 196 -1.20 -9.17 8.35
CA ALA A 196 -1.89 -8.81 7.11
C ALA A 196 -1.05 -9.13 5.89
N VAL A 197 -1.63 -9.78 4.90
CA VAL A 197 -1.04 -9.99 3.58
C VAL A 197 -1.79 -9.16 2.56
N ILE A 198 -1.11 -8.22 1.93
CA ILE A 198 -1.61 -7.48 0.77
C ILE A 198 -1.24 -8.28 -0.47
N SER A 199 -2.21 -8.62 -1.31
CA SER A 199 -1.97 -9.31 -2.56
C SER A 199 -2.19 -8.37 -3.75
N ALA A 200 -1.26 -8.39 -4.70
CA ALA A 200 -1.36 -7.70 -5.98
C ALA A 200 -1.07 -8.67 -7.13
N THR A 201 -1.15 -8.19 -8.36
CA THR A 201 -0.79 -8.96 -9.55
C THR A 201 0.52 -8.43 -10.11
N ASP A 202 1.52 -9.30 -10.23
CA ASP A 202 2.68 -9.05 -11.06
C ASP A 202 2.25 -9.07 -12.54
N MET A 203 2.24 -7.90 -13.16
CA MET A 203 1.78 -7.74 -14.54
C MET A 203 2.74 -8.35 -15.56
N SER A 204 4.01 -8.54 -15.22
CA SER A 204 5.01 -9.12 -16.12
C SER A 204 4.83 -10.64 -16.27
N GLN A 205 4.38 -11.31 -15.24
CA GLN A 205 4.21 -12.77 -15.20
C GLN A 205 2.76 -13.23 -15.09
N GLY A 206 1.81 -12.32 -14.84
CA GLY A 206 0.41 -12.66 -14.60
C GLY A 206 0.20 -13.47 -13.31
N ARG A 207 1.08 -13.32 -12.33
CA ARG A 207 1.07 -14.10 -11.09
C ARG A 207 0.73 -13.22 -9.90
N ARG A 208 0.24 -13.86 -8.83
CA ARG A 208 0.05 -13.20 -7.54
C ARG A 208 1.40 -12.82 -6.94
N LEU A 209 1.49 -11.59 -6.43
CA LEU A 209 2.58 -11.08 -5.62
C LEU A 209 1.99 -10.68 -4.27
N ASP A 210 2.47 -11.31 -3.20
CA ASP A 210 2.11 -10.97 -1.84
C ASP A 210 3.19 -10.06 -1.22
N PHE A 211 2.77 -9.01 -0.55
CA PHE A 211 3.69 -8.10 0.14
C PHE A 211 4.11 -8.70 1.48
N THR A 212 4.98 -9.70 1.40
CA THR A 212 5.72 -10.29 2.51
C THR A 212 7.19 -10.40 2.13
N GLN A 213 8.10 -10.45 3.11
CA GLN A 213 9.53 -10.49 2.81
C GLN A 213 9.94 -11.71 1.99
N GLU A 214 9.22 -12.83 2.12
CA GLU A 214 9.45 -14.05 1.33
C GLU A 214 9.31 -13.80 -0.18
N TYR A 215 8.39 -12.92 -0.61
CA TYR A 215 8.24 -12.53 -2.02
C TYR A 215 9.29 -11.50 -2.46
N PHE A 216 9.89 -10.75 -1.53
CA PHE A 216 10.89 -9.72 -1.81
C PHE A 216 12.33 -10.25 -1.77
N ASP A 217 12.58 -11.37 -1.06
CA ASP A 217 13.89 -12.02 -1.00
C ASP A 217 14.45 -12.40 -2.38
N PRO A 218 13.66 -13.02 -3.31
CA PRO A 218 14.15 -13.33 -4.66
C PRO A 218 14.63 -12.12 -5.45
N MET A 219 14.05 -10.94 -5.15
CA MET A 219 14.41 -9.66 -5.78
C MET A 219 15.55 -8.95 -5.03
N CYS A 220 16.04 -9.51 -3.92
CA CYS A 220 17.01 -8.91 -3.02
C CYS A 220 16.60 -7.50 -2.52
N LEU A 221 15.33 -7.33 -2.19
CA LEU A 221 14.75 -6.08 -1.73
C LEU A 221 14.32 -6.15 -0.27
N ASN A 222 14.50 -5.03 0.46
CA ASN A 222 14.01 -4.85 1.81
C ASN A 222 12.55 -4.35 1.79
N LEU A 223 11.60 -5.20 2.16
CA LEU A 223 10.20 -4.80 2.24
C LEU A 223 9.93 -3.83 3.40
N SER A 224 10.76 -3.83 4.43
CA SER A 224 10.53 -3.06 5.67
C SER A 224 10.35 -1.56 5.41
N ASP A 225 11.02 -1.01 4.39
CA ASP A 225 10.98 0.41 4.07
C ASP A 225 9.80 0.81 3.16
N LEU A 226 9.09 -0.19 2.62
CA LEU A 226 7.95 0.10 1.75
C LEU A 226 6.77 0.67 2.56
N PRO A 227 6.24 1.86 2.20
CA PRO A 227 5.03 2.39 2.82
C PRO A 227 3.83 1.47 2.58
N LEU A 228 3.02 1.22 3.62
CA LEU A 228 1.80 0.41 3.51
C LEU A 228 0.83 0.98 2.46
N ALA A 229 0.72 2.32 2.43
CA ALA A 229 -0.10 3.01 1.45
C ALA A 229 0.30 2.68 0.00
N ARG A 230 1.61 2.51 -0.27
CA ARG A 230 2.13 2.16 -1.59
C ARG A 230 1.73 0.74 -2.01
N ALA A 231 1.84 -0.22 -1.10
CA ALA A 231 1.41 -1.60 -1.35
C ALA A 231 -0.11 -1.70 -1.56
N VAL A 232 -0.90 -0.98 -0.75
CA VAL A 232 -2.37 -0.91 -0.90
C VAL A 232 -2.75 -0.23 -2.21
N ALA A 233 -2.04 0.84 -2.60
CA ALA A 233 -2.24 1.50 -3.90
C ALA A 233 -1.91 0.54 -5.06
N ALA A 234 -0.81 -0.21 -4.99
CA ALA A 234 -0.45 -1.22 -5.99
C ALA A 234 -1.51 -2.32 -6.12
N SER A 235 -2.00 -2.83 -4.99
CA SER A 235 -3.10 -3.80 -4.95
C SER A 235 -4.42 -3.25 -5.53
N SER A 236 -4.60 -1.92 -5.48
CA SER A 236 -5.80 -1.22 -5.95
C SER A 236 -5.64 -0.61 -7.35
N ALA A 237 -4.48 -0.77 -7.98
CA ALA A 237 -4.16 -0.18 -9.27
C ALA A 237 -4.88 -0.90 -10.42
N VAL A 238 -6.10 -0.45 -10.72
CA VAL A 238 -6.85 -0.94 -11.88
C VAL A 238 -6.12 -0.52 -13.16
N PRO A 239 -5.77 -1.47 -14.05
CA PRO A 239 -5.11 -1.17 -15.31
C PRO A 239 -5.84 -0.07 -16.09
N LEU A 240 -5.11 0.77 -16.81
CA LEU A 240 -5.56 1.95 -17.54
C LEU A 240 -5.96 3.15 -16.66
N LEU A 241 -6.43 2.94 -15.44
CA LEU A 241 -6.82 4.02 -14.52
C LEU A 241 -5.65 4.51 -13.67
N PHE A 242 -4.84 3.58 -13.18
CA PHE A 242 -3.69 3.86 -12.30
C PHE A 242 -2.40 3.29 -12.89
N ALA A 243 -1.31 3.99 -12.65
CA ALA A 243 0.02 3.48 -12.98
C ALA A 243 0.37 2.32 -12.04
N PRO A 244 0.98 1.24 -12.57
CA PRO A 244 1.47 0.15 -11.74
C PRO A 244 2.65 0.61 -10.87
N LEU A 245 2.83 -0.06 -9.73
CA LEU A 245 4.06 0.06 -8.95
C LEU A 245 5.18 -0.69 -9.69
N THR A 246 6.29 -0.01 -9.92
CA THR A 246 7.50 -0.64 -10.44
C THR A 246 8.43 -1.00 -9.30
N LEU A 247 8.92 -2.24 -9.28
CA LEU A 247 9.94 -2.74 -8.37
C LEU A 247 11.18 -3.10 -9.18
N ASN A 248 12.36 -2.71 -8.70
CA ASN A 248 13.62 -3.11 -9.29
C ASN A 248 13.93 -4.56 -8.90
N ASN A 249 14.34 -5.37 -9.86
CA ASN A 249 14.78 -6.74 -9.58
C ASN A 249 16.31 -6.76 -9.45
N ASN A 250 16.80 -6.99 -8.24
CA ASN A 250 18.22 -7.12 -7.92
C ASN A 250 18.60 -8.60 -7.64
N GLY A 251 17.79 -9.53 -8.10
CA GLY A 251 17.97 -10.97 -7.89
C GLY A 251 19.38 -11.44 -8.25
N GLY A 252 19.88 -12.40 -7.47
CA GLY A 252 21.24 -12.94 -7.60
C GLY A 252 22.30 -12.23 -6.73
N ASN A 253 22.00 -11.08 -6.12
CA ASN A 253 23.00 -10.30 -5.39
C ASN A 253 22.99 -10.54 -3.86
N CYS A 254 22.02 -11.30 -3.33
CA CYS A 254 21.84 -11.54 -1.88
C CYS A 254 21.91 -13.01 -1.46
N GLY A 255 22.40 -13.89 -2.34
CA GLY A 255 22.53 -15.32 -2.04
C GLY A 255 21.20 -16.06 -1.85
N TYR A 256 20.08 -15.51 -2.38
CA TYR A 256 18.80 -16.20 -2.35
C TYR A 256 18.87 -17.53 -3.09
N THR A 257 18.39 -18.58 -2.44
CA THR A 257 18.25 -19.91 -3.05
C THR A 257 16.79 -20.35 -2.97
N LEU A 258 16.27 -20.89 -4.08
CA LEU A 258 14.92 -21.45 -4.09
C LEU A 258 14.81 -22.59 -3.05
N PRO A 259 13.71 -22.64 -2.27
CA PRO A 259 13.42 -23.76 -1.41
C PRO A 259 13.44 -25.08 -2.20
N VAL A 260 14.00 -26.15 -1.60
CA VAL A 260 14.16 -27.45 -2.26
C VAL A 260 12.84 -28.03 -2.80
N GLN A 261 11.72 -27.66 -2.18
CA GLN A 261 10.38 -28.10 -2.59
C GLN A 261 9.86 -27.46 -3.90
N ILE A 262 10.57 -26.48 -4.45
CA ILE A 262 10.17 -25.73 -5.67
C ILE A 262 11.19 -25.97 -6.82
N ARG A 263 12.23 -26.78 -6.58
CA ARG A 263 13.25 -27.10 -7.58
C ARG A 263 12.79 -28.17 -8.56
#